data_edc8a9d35fe6310c9b7a22389d61a1bf
#
_entry.id   edc8a9d35fe6310c9b7a22389d61a1bf
#
_cell.length_a   1.000
_cell.length_b   1.000
_cell.length_c   1.000
_cell.angle_alpha   90.00
_cell.angle_beta   90.00
_cell.angle_gamma   90.00
#
_symmetry.space_group_name_H-M   'P 1'
#
loop_
_entity.id
_entity.type
_entity.pdbx_description
1 polymer ?
#
loop_
_entity_poly.entity_id
_entity_poly.type
_entity_poly.pdbx_seq_one_letter_code
_entity_poly.pdbx_strand_id
1 'polypeptide(L)'
;MKEEYFCVPKGRRKNTTQGNEIKDERKILLNEGSISFPIDKAPYDKQLYSYDTLTLKSGFYVLVGHNGAGKTTLLGEIEKSCKKDNVPIIHYDNYTQGGRAAIAQYGASGDMQNLATSIMASEGEQIFNNFGNAVAKVGQFMRRNQDKSHVVVMFDALDSGLDVDGIDQVKDIAQLVLDDNKDKTVVILCSTNNYSLVKGSKCLDVKTGQVMKFDKYDDFEDFIKGQYKTLREV
;
A
#
# COMPACT_ATOMS: atom_id res chain seq x y z
N MET A 1 44.93 -1.06 -52.55
CA MET A 1 45.28 -1.03 -51.12
C MET A 1 44.01 -1.31 -50.35
N LYS A 2 43.94 -2.49 -49.76
CA LYS A 2 42.81 -2.94 -48.95
C LYS A 2 43.21 -2.76 -47.49
N GLU A 3 42.49 -1.93 -46.74
CA GLU A 3 42.68 -1.81 -45.30
C GLU A 3 41.94 -2.95 -44.59
N GLU A 4 42.69 -3.77 -43.87
CA GLU A 4 42.21 -4.84 -43.05
C GLU A 4 41.84 -4.28 -41.66
N TYR A 5 40.56 -4.35 -41.28
CA TYR A 5 40.11 -4.07 -39.93
C TYR A 5 40.30 -5.30 -39.03
N PHE A 6 41.25 -5.19 -38.10
CA PHE A 6 41.44 -6.18 -37.05
C PHE A 6 40.30 -6.09 -36.01
N CYS A 7 39.50 -7.15 -35.90
CA CYS A 7 38.51 -7.32 -34.87
C CYS A 7 39.15 -7.91 -33.61
N VAL A 8 39.23 -7.15 -32.52
CA VAL A 8 39.69 -7.61 -31.21
C VAL A 8 38.56 -8.36 -30.49
N PRO A 9 38.74 -9.61 -30.04
CA PRO A 9 37.69 -10.33 -29.32
C PRO A 9 37.51 -9.76 -27.93
N LYS A 10 36.29 -9.29 -27.63
CA LYS A 10 35.87 -8.89 -26.26
C LYS A 10 35.89 -10.10 -25.34
N GLY A 11 36.82 -10.12 -24.41
CA GLY A 11 36.90 -11.11 -23.34
C GLY A 11 35.59 -11.12 -22.51
N ARG A 12 34.95 -12.27 -22.42
CA ARG A 12 33.87 -12.55 -21.50
C ARG A 12 34.39 -12.42 -20.06
N ARG A 13 34.06 -11.35 -19.37
CA ARG A 13 34.17 -11.30 -17.91
C ARG A 13 33.10 -12.25 -17.34
N LYS A 14 33.55 -13.36 -16.75
CA LYS A 14 32.73 -14.19 -15.91
C LYS A 14 32.50 -13.40 -14.59
N ASN A 15 31.37 -12.76 -14.45
CA ASN A 15 30.91 -12.29 -13.15
C ASN A 15 30.36 -13.49 -12.40
N THR A 16 31.18 -14.14 -11.61
CA THR A 16 30.77 -15.01 -10.52
C THR A 16 30.46 -14.14 -9.31
N THR A 17 29.30 -13.51 -9.34
CA THR A 17 28.67 -13.00 -8.10
C THR A 17 27.84 -14.16 -7.57
N GLN A 18 28.42 -15.01 -6.74
CA GLN A 18 27.66 -15.79 -5.77
C GLN A 18 27.11 -14.78 -4.75
N GLY A 19 25.97 -14.17 -5.09
CA GLY A 19 25.12 -13.50 -4.11
C GLY A 19 24.60 -14.61 -3.18
N ASN A 20 25.13 -14.69 -1.98
CA ASN A 20 24.43 -15.32 -0.88
C ASN A 20 23.09 -14.56 -0.73
N GLU A 21 22.01 -15.07 -1.32
CA GLU A 21 20.66 -14.74 -0.92
C GLU A 21 20.55 -15.19 0.55
N ILE A 22 20.78 -14.27 1.47
CA ILE A 22 20.35 -14.44 2.86
C ILE A 22 18.84 -14.53 2.75
N LYS A 23 18.29 -15.75 2.72
CA LYS A 23 16.86 -15.97 2.81
C LYS A 23 16.43 -15.37 4.12
N ASP A 24 15.72 -14.25 4.04
CA ASP A 24 15.08 -13.64 5.20
C ASP A 24 14.06 -14.67 5.74
N GLU A 25 14.45 -15.40 6.79
CA GLU A 25 13.62 -16.45 7.40
C GLU A 25 12.55 -15.86 8.34
N ARG A 26 12.54 -14.53 8.51
CA ARG A 26 11.52 -13.87 9.34
C ARG A 26 10.13 -14.15 8.79
N LYS A 27 9.22 -14.54 9.69
CA LYS A 27 7.84 -14.89 9.39
C LYS A 27 6.88 -13.93 10.06
N ILE A 28 5.68 -13.83 9.48
CA ILE A 28 4.55 -13.15 10.13
C ILE A 28 4.17 -13.94 11.39
N LEU A 29 3.96 -13.20 12.49
CA LEU A 29 3.42 -13.77 13.72
C LEU A 29 1.94 -13.40 13.81
N LEU A 30 1.08 -14.41 13.89
CA LEU A 30 -0.36 -14.28 14.03
C LEU A 30 -0.71 -14.55 15.50
N ASN A 31 -1.13 -13.49 16.19
CA ASN A 31 -1.61 -13.56 17.56
C ASN A 31 -3.09 -13.22 17.61
N GLU A 32 -3.79 -13.63 18.67
CA GLU A 32 -5.16 -13.24 18.88
C GLU A 32 -5.28 -11.70 18.89
N GLY A 33 -6.07 -11.18 17.95
CA GLY A 33 -6.31 -9.74 17.78
C GLY A 33 -5.15 -8.92 17.22
N SER A 34 -4.03 -9.52 16.76
CA SER A 34 -2.92 -8.77 16.16
C SER A 34 -2.11 -9.56 15.14
N ILE A 35 -1.47 -8.84 14.23
CA ILE A 35 -0.53 -9.37 13.24
C ILE A 35 0.80 -8.62 13.39
N SER A 36 1.92 -9.36 13.45
CA SER A 36 3.27 -8.79 13.45
C SER A 36 3.95 -9.11 12.13
N PHE A 37 4.26 -8.05 11.38
CA PHE A 37 4.92 -8.12 10.08
C PHE A 37 6.42 -7.94 10.23
N PRO A 38 7.25 -8.82 9.66
CA PRO A 38 8.67 -8.57 9.52
C PRO A 38 8.88 -7.47 8.46
N ILE A 39 9.68 -6.46 8.79
CA ILE A 39 9.95 -5.32 7.92
C ILE A 39 11.45 -5.23 7.65
N ASP A 40 11.80 -5.07 6.38
CA ASP A 40 13.15 -4.68 6.02
C ASP A 40 13.37 -3.19 6.32
N LYS A 41 14.32 -2.90 7.21
CA LYS A 41 14.63 -1.50 7.58
C LYS A 41 15.23 -0.70 6.44
N ALA A 42 15.93 -1.37 5.55
CA ALA A 42 16.71 -0.74 4.50
C ALA A 42 16.41 -1.34 3.11
N PRO A 43 15.12 -1.37 2.70
CA PRO A 43 14.81 -1.77 1.34
C PRO A 43 15.56 -0.83 0.37
N TYR A 44 16.16 -1.40 -0.67
CA TYR A 44 16.99 -0.66 -1.65
C TYR A 44 18.27 -0.05 -1.06
N ASP A 45 18.91 -0.69 -0.03
CA ASP A 45 20.11 -0.22 0.65
C ASP A 45 19.99 1.18 1.31
N LYS A 46 18.76 1.65 1.49
CA LYS A 46 18.46 2.92 2.15
C LYS A 46 17.60 2.69 3.38
N GLN A 47 18.09 3.09 4.56
CA GLN A 47 17.30 2.99 5.78
C GLN A 47 16.06 3.88 5.71
N LEU A 48 14.89 3.25 5.57
CA LEU A 48 13.59 3.91 5.53
C LEU A 48 12.87 3.84 6.87
N TYR A 49 13.05 2.73 7.61
CA TYR A 49 12.31 2.45 8.84
C TYR A 49 13.25 2.29 10.04
N SER A 50 12.80 2.72 11.23
CA SER A 50 13.54 2.56 12.49
C SER A 50 13.22 1.23 13.22
N TYR A 51 12.32 0.42 12.68
CA TYR A 51 11.85 -0.85 13.25
C TYR A 51 12.05 -2.00 12.25
N ASP A 52 12.15 -3.23 12.76
CA ASP A 52 12.27 -4.47 11.99
C ASP A 52 11.03 -5.36 12.11
N THR A 53 10.10 -4.97 12.97
CA THR A 53 8.83 -5.64 13.18
C THR A 53 7.73 -4.60 13.40
N LEU A 54 6.64 -4.73 12.68
CA LEU A 54 5.46 -3.88 12.82
C LEU A 54 4.30 -4.74 13.34
N THR A 55 3.86 -4.48 14.58
CA THR A 55 2.72 -5.17 15.17
C THR A 55 1.49 -4.29 15.15
N LEU A 56 0.44 -4.76 14.48
CA LEU A 56 -0.83 -4.07 14.35
C LEU A 56 -1.97 -4.92 14.93
N LYS A 57 -2.81 -4.29 15.74
CA LYS A 57 -4.07 -4.88 16.21
C LYS A 57 -5.14 -4.75 15.13
N SER A 58 -6.24 -5.51 15.27
CA SER A 58 -7.41 -5.32 14.41
C SER A 58 -7.84 -3.85 14.39
N GLY A 59 -8.04 -3.29 13.20
CA GLY A 59 -8.42 -1.90 13.04
C GLY A 59 -8.06 -1.27 11.69
N PHE A 60 -8.52 -0.04 11.50
CA PHE A 60 -8.20 0.82 10.37
C PHE A 60 -7.05 1.77 10.73
N TYR A 61 -6.00 1.80 9.90
CA TYR A 61 -4.82 2.62 10.07
C TYR A 61 -4.53 3.43 8.82
N VAL A 62 -4.32 4.71 9.01
CA VAL A 62 -3.89 5.64 7.96
C VAL A 62 -2.38 5.80 8.03
N LEU A 63 -1.68 5.39 6.98
CA LEU A 63 -0.23 5.55 6.87
C LEU A 63 0.10 7.01 6.59
N VAL A 64 0.86 7.63 7.48
CA VAL A 64 1.25 9.04 7.39
C VAL A 64 2.76 9.20 7.27
N GLY A 65 3.16 10.23 6.56
CA GLY A 65 4.56 10.57 6.32
C GLY A 65 4.69 11.42 5.07
N HIS A 66 5.78 12.18 4.96
CA HIS A 66 6.04 13.02 3.78
C HIS A 66 6.09 12.20 2.48
N ASN A 67 6.03 12.87 1.32
CA ASN A 67 6.24 12.21 0.04
C ASN A 67 7.66 11.62 -0.02
N GLY A 68 7.75 10.33 -0.37
CA GLY A 68 9.01 9.59 -0.33
C GLY A 68 9.38 9.01 1.06
N ALA A 69 8.52 9.11 2.07
CA ALA A 69 8.73 8.48 3.39
C ALA A 69 8.71 6.95 3.38
N GLY A 70 8.30 6.34 2.26
CA GLY A 70 8.24 4.88 2.11
C GLY A 70 6.87 4.26 2.36
N LYS A 71 5.76 5.02 2.28
CA LYS A 71 4.39 4.49 2.47
C LYS A 71 4.08 3.32 1.54
N THR A 72 4.19 3.52 0.23
CA THR A 72 3.99 2.48 -0.80
C THR A 72 4.98 1.33 -0.65
N THR A 73 6.23 1.63 -0.28
CA THR A 73 7.25 0.61 -0.02
C THR A 73 6.86 -0.27 1.17
N LEU A 74 6.37 0.32 2.27
CA LEU A 74 5.89 -0.44 3.43
C LEU A 74 4.72 -1.35 3.07
N LEU A 75 3.75 -0.84 2.30
CA LEU A 75 2.64 -1.68 1.81
C LEU A 75 3.16 -2.84 0.96
N GLY A 76 4.14 -2.61 0.09
CA GLY A 76 4.78 -3.66 -0.72
C GLY A 76 5.50 -4.72 0.13
N GLU A 77 6.22 -4.32 1.18
CA GLU A 77 6.88 -5.26 2.10
C GLU A 77 5.86 -6.11 2.89
N ILE A 78 4.77 -5.50 3.37
CA ILE A 78 3.68 -6.21 4.03
C ILE A 78 3.02 -7.20 3.05
N GLU A 79 2.73 -6.79 1.82
CA GLU A 79 2.14 -7.64 0.79
C GLU A 79 3.02 -8.86 0.49
N LYS A 80 4.31 -8.63 0.30
CA LYS A 80 5.30 -9.69 0.06
C LYS A 80 5.35 -10.70 1.22
N SER A 81 5.35 -10.20 2.45
CA SER A 81 5.35 -11.05 3.66
C SER A 81 4.05 -11.85 3.78
N CYS A 82 2.88 -11.23 3.55
CA CYS A 82 1.60 -11.93 3.56
C CYS A 82 1.52 -13.03 2.50
N LYS A 83 1.98 -12.78 1.27
CA LYS A 83 2.03 -13.78 0.20
C LYS A 83 2.96 -14.93 0.54
N LYS A 84 4.14 -14.65 1.11
CA LYS A 84 5.12 -15.65 1.54
C LYS A 84 4.54 -16.60 2.60
N ASP A 85 3.82 -16.04 3.58
CA ASP A 85 3.33 -16.79 4.75
C ASP A 85 1.85 -17.21 4.60
N ASN A 86 1.25 -17.05 3.39
CA ASN A 86 -0.12 -17.40 3.05
C ASN A 86 -1.18 -16.71 3.95
N VAL A 87 -0.90 -15.49 4.40
CA VAL A 87 -1.90 -14.64 5.07
C VAL A 87 -2.76 -13.99 3.99
N PRO A 88 -4.10 -14.14 4.03
CA PRO A 88 -4.99 -13.52 3.07
C PRO A 88 -4.80 -12.01 3.03
N ILE A 89 -4.55 -11.49 1.83
CA ILE A 89 -4.34 -10.08 1.60
C ILE A 89 -5.02 -9.62 0.30
N ILE A 90 -5.63 -8.45 0.35
CA ILE A 90 -6.04 -7.71 -0.85
C ILE A 90 -5.36 -6.35 -0.84
N HIS A 91 -4.75 -5.98 -1.95
CA HIS A 91 -4.11 -4.68 -2.15
C HIS A 91 -4.74 -3.99 -3.35
N TYR A 92 -5.35 -2.84 -3.11
CA TYR A 92 -5.84 -1.94 -4.14
C TYR A 92 -4.90 -0.76 -4.25
N ASP A 93 -4.30 -0.60 -5.43
CA ASP A 93 -3.44 0.52 -5.77
C ASP A 93 -4.14 1.37 -6.83
N ASN A 94 -4.47 2.61 -6.49
CA ASN A 94 -5.21 3.51 -7.37
C ASN A 94 -4.42 3.89 -8.63
N TYR A 95 -3.09 3.89 -8.58
CA TYR A 95 -2.28 4.20 -9.76
C TYR A 95 -2.28 3.09 -10.82
N THR A 96 -2.38 1.83 -10.38
CA THR A 96 -2.33 0.66 -11.29
C THR A 96 -3.70 0.08 -11.57
N GLN A 97 -4.70 0.33 -10.74
CA GLN A 97 -6.05 -0.27 -10.83
C GLN A 97 -7.17 0.76 -10.97
N GLY A 98 -6.87 2.05 -10.78
CA GLY A 98 -7.83 3.15 -10.88
C GLY A 98 -7.62 4.01 -12.13
N GLY A 99 -8.53 4.95 -12.36
CA GLY A 99 -8.43 5.98 -13.39
C GLY A 99 -8.11 5.44 -14.79
N ARG A 100 -7.08 6.00 -15.42
CA ARG A 100 -6.65 5.61 -16.77
C ARG A 100 -6.16 4.17 -16.87
N ALA A 101 -5.60 3.62 -15.80
CA ALA A 101 -5.17 2.23 -15.76
C ALA A 101 -6.36 1.26 -15.83
N ALA A 102 -7.47 1.58 -15.16
CA ALA A 102 -8.71 0.82 -15.26
C ALA A 102 -9.28 0.82 -16.70
N ILE A 103 -9.28 1.98 -17.38
CA ILE A 103 -9.69 2.12 -18.77
C ILE A 103 -8.86 1.19 -19.67
N ALA A 104 -7.54 1.19 -19.52
CA ALA A 104 -6.66 0.32 -20.28
C ALA A 104 -6.93 -1.17 -20.02
N GLN A 105 -7.22 -1.55 -18.77
CA GLN A 105 -7.59 -2.92 -18.40
C GLN A 105 -8.92 -3.35 -19.01
N TYR A 106 -9.95 -2.50 -18.98
CA TYR A 106 -11.24 -2.79 -19.61
C TYR A 106 -11.10 -2.99 -21.13
N GLY A 107 -10.29 -2.14 -21.79
CA GLY A 107 -9.99 -2.31 -23.20
C GLY A 107 -9.28 -3.61 -23.51
N ALA A 108 -8.28 -3.99 -22.71
CA ALA A 108 -7.51 -5.22 -22.88
C ALA A 108 -8.33 -6.49 -22.58
N SER A 109 -9.26 -6.44 -21.62
CA SER A 109 -10.15 -7.56 -21.26
C SER A 109 -11.36 -7.70 -22.17
N GLY A 110 -11.63 -6.73 -23.06
CA GLY A 110 -12.83 -6.70 -23.89
C GLY A 110 -14.11 -6.34 -23.13
N ASP A 111 -14.00 -5.79 -21.94
CA ASP A 111 -15.13 -5.31 -21.13
C ASP A 111 -15.63 -3.96 -21.68
N MET A 112 -16.35 -4.05 -22.81
CA MET A 112 -16.80 -2.87 -23.56
C MET A 112 -17.81 -2.01 -22.78
N GLN A 113 -18.57 -2.60 -21.87
CA GLN A 113 -19.53 -1.86 -21.04
C GLN A 113 -18.82 -0.95 -20.05
N ASN A 114 -17.87 -1.47 -19.27
CA ASN A 114 -17.09 -0.68 -18.34
C ASN A 114 -16.14 0.28 -19.06
N LEU A 115 -15.61 -0.09 -20.22
CA LEU A 115 -14.82 0.77 -21.08
C LEU A 115 -15.63 2.00 -21.54
N ALA A 116 -16.81 1.79 -22.11
CA ALA A 116 -17.67 2.86 -22.59
C ALA A 116 -18.11 3.80 -21.44
N THR A 117 -18.53 3.23 -20.31
CA THR A 117 -18.89 4.01 -19.12
C THR A 117 -17.72 4.85 -18.62
N SER A 118 -16.52 4.27 -18.56
CA SER A 118 -15.32 4.98 -18.08
C SER A 118 -14.84 6.08 -19.03
N ILE A 119 -15.00 5.90 -20.35
CA ILE A 119 -14.64 6.93 -21.34
C ILE A 119 -15.64 8.10 -21.34
N MET A 120 -16.92 7.81 -21.11
CA MET A 120 -17.99 8.81 -21.13
C MET A 120 -18.19 9.51 -19.79
N ALA A 121 -17.70 8.94 -18.70
CA ALA A 121 -17.82 9.49 -17.36
C ALA A 121 -16.90 10.69 -17.16
N SER A 122 -17.35 11.69 -16.40
CA SER A 122 -16.49 12.75 -15.89
C SER A 122 -15.39 12.18 -14.99
N GLU A 123 -14.31 12.93 -14.75
CA GLU A 123 -13.22 12.48 -13.88
C GLU A 123 -13.72 12.10 -12.47
N GLY A 124 -14.63 12.89 -11.89
CA GLY A 124 -15.25 12.58 -10.60
C GLY A 124 -16.08 11.29 -10.61
N GLU A 125 -16.87 11.05 -11.66
CA GLU A 125 -17.63 9.79 -11.80
C GLU A 125 -16.70 8.59 -11.98
N GLN A 126 -15.60 8.72 -12.71
CA GLN A 126 -14.61 7.64 -12.84
C GLN A 126 -13.99 7.28 -11.49
N ILE A 127 -13.63 8.28 -10.68
CA ILE A 127 -13.06 8.07 -9.34
C ILE A 127 -14.08 7.36 -8.44
N PHE A 128 -15.33 7.81 -8.43
CA PHE A 128 -16.40 7.19 -7.67
C PHE A 128 -16.66 5.73 -8.09
N ASN A 129 -16.70 5.46 -9.39
CA ASN A 129 -16.87 4.11 -9.93
C ASN A 129 -15.69 3.19 -9.57
N ASN A 130 -14.44 3.71 -9.62
CA ASN A 130 -13.25 2.96 -9.22
C ASN A 130 -13.27 2.63 -7.73
N PHE A 131 -13.72 3.57 -6.89
CA PHE A 131 -13.91 3.33 -5.46
C PHE A 131 -14.97 2.26 -5.20
N GLY A 132 -16.13 2.34 -5.85
CA GLY A 132 -17.17 1.31 -5.77
C GLY A 132 -16.67 -0.08 -6.18
N ASN A 133 -15.87 -0.17 -7.23
CA ASN A 133 -15.23 -1.42 -7.66
C ASN A 133 -14.22 -1.94 -6.61
N ALA A 134 -13.43 -1.07 -5.99
CA ALA A 134 -12.52 -1.44 -4.91
C ALA A 134 -13.29 -2.03 -3.72
N VAL A 135 -14.37 -1.38 -3.30
CA VAL A 135 -15.26 -1.85 -2.22
C VAL A 135 -15.87 -3.22 -2.55
N ALA A 136 -16.39 -3.39 -3.76
CA ALA A 136 -16.96 -4.67 -4.20
C ALA A 136 -15.91 -5.80 -4.17
N LYS A 137 -14.66 -5.52 -4.59
CA LYS A 137 -13.54 -6.48 -4.52
C LYS A 137 -13.21 -6.84 -3.07
N VAL A 138 -13.18 -5.87 -2.14
CA VAL A 138 -12.99 -6.13 -0.70
C VAL A 138 -14.10 -7.00 -0.16
N GLY A 139 -15.36 -6.71 -0.46
CA GLY A 139 -16.50 -7.53 -0.04
C GLY A 139 -16.41 -8.97 -0.55
N GLN A 140 -15.99 -9.18 -1.80
CA GLN A 140 -15.76 -10.52 -2.36
C GLN A 140 -14.58 -11.22 -1.67
N PHE A 141 -13.50 -10.51 -1.43
CA PHE A 141 -12.34 -11.02 -0.72
C PHE A 141 -12.68 -11.49 0.69
N MET A 142 -13.41 -10.67 1.47
CA MET A 142 -13.84 -11.03 2.81
C MET A 142 -14.72 -12.29 2.81
N ARG A 143 -15.68 -12.39 1.87
CA ARG A 143 -16.51 -13.60 1.72
C ARG A 143 -15.71 -14.86 1.39
N ARG A 144 -14.68 -14.76 0.54
CA ARG A 144 -13.83 -15.91 0.18
C ARG A 144 -12.91 -16.37 1.32
N ASN A 145 -12.67 -15.51 2.30
CA ASN A 145 -11.79 -15.76 3.44
C ASN A 145 -12.54 -15.79 4.77
N GLN A 146 -13.81 -16.24 4.76
CA GLN A 146 -14.62 -16.33 5.97
C GLN A 146 -14.06 -17.30 7.01
N ASP A 147 -13.36 -18.35 6.57
CA ASP A 147 -12.70 -19.35 7.41
C ASP A 147 -11.37 -18.89 8.01
N LYS A 148 -10.84 -17.76 7.59
CA LYS A 148 -9.54 -17.24 8.03
C LYS A 148 -9.68 -16.36 9.26
N SER A 149 -8.82 -16.59 10.25
CA SER A 149 -8.77 -15.80 11.49
C SER A 149 -8.07 -14.44 11.34
N HIS A 150 -7.22 -14.30 10.33
CA HIS A 150 -6.44 -13.08 10.07
C HIS A 150 -6.53 -12.71 8.60
N VAL A 151 -6.81 -11.44 8.33
CA VAL A 151 -6.88 -10.89 6.97
C VAL A 151 -6.31 -9.48 6.93
N VAL A 152 -5.72 -9.11 5.78
CA VAL A 152 -5.15 -7.78 5.54
C VAL A 152 -5.81 -7.14 4.34
N VAL A 153 -6.22 -5.87 4.48
CA VAL A 153 -6.77 -5.06 3.40
C VAL A 153 -5.89 -3.83 3.24
N MET A 154 -5.46 -3.53 2.04
CA MET A 154 -4.59 -2.38 1.79
C MET A 154 -5.12 -1.52 0.64
N PHE A 155 -5.03 -0.22 0.85
CA PHE A 155 -5.35 0.80 -0.14
C PHE A 155 -4.14 1.74 -0.30
N ASP A 156 -3.59 1.83 -1.49
CA ASP A 156 -2.56 2.82 -1.81
C ASP A 156 -3.14 3.94 -2.66
N ALA A 157 -2.95 5.18 -2.21
CA ALA A 157 -3.41 6.41 -2.85
C ALA A 157 -4.92 6.43 -3.18
N LEU A 158 -5.76 5.79 -2.37
CA LEU A 158 -7.21 5.72 -2.58
C LEU A 158 -7.89 7.10 -2.56
N ASP A 159 -7.33 8.01 -1.75
CA ASP A 159 -7.79 9.39 -1.59
C ASP A 159 -7.47 10.29 -2.78
N SER A 160 -6.69 9.81 -3.74
CA SER A 160 -6.34 10.59 -4.94
C SER A 160 -7.57 10.82 -5.82
N GLY A 161 -8.11 12.04 -5.69
CA GLY A 161 -9.28 12.49 -6.45
C GLY A 161 -10.64 12.23 -5.78
N LEU A 162 -10.70 11.63 -4.57
CA LEU A 162 -11.94 11.60 -3.80
C LEU A 162 -12.22 12.99 -3.19
N ASP A 163 -13.47 13.39 -3.22
CA ASP A 163 -13.97 14.54 -2.47
C ASP A 163 -14.16 14.22 -0.97
N VAL A 164 -14.66 15.17 -0.20
CA VAL A 164 -14.84 15.00 1.25
C VAL A 164 -15.83 13.87 1.55
N ASP A 165 -16.91 13.78 0.79
CA ASP A 165 -17.94 12.75 0.98
C ASP A 165 -17.40 11.35 0.65
N GLY A 166 -16.59 11.22 -0.40
CA GLY A 166 -15.91 9.98 -0.75
C GLY A 166 -14.90 9.53 0.31
N ILE A 167 -14.21 10.49 0.94
CA ILE A 167 -13.28 10.19 2.05
C ILE A 167 -14.02 9.69 3.30
N ASP A 168 -15.16 10.28 3.64
CA ASP A 168 -15.98 9.81 4.75
C ASP A 168 -16.53 8.40 4.48
N GLN A 169 -16.94 8.12 3.24
CA GLN A 169 -17.33 6.77 2.83
C GLN A 169 -16.20 5.73 3.00
N VAL A 170 -14.95 6.10 2.76
CA VAL A 170 -13.80 5.19 3.02
C VAL A 170 -13.75 4.77 4.49
N LYS A 171 -13.93 5.73 5.41
CA LYS A 171 -13.94 5.45 6.86
C LYS A 171 -15.12 4.58 7.25
N ASP A 172 -16.31 4.89 6.74
CA ASP A 172 -17.54 4.15 7.03
C ASP A 172 -17.44 2.70 6.57
N ILE A 173 -16.91 2.49 5.35
CA ILE A 173 -16.71 1.14 4.81
C ILE A 173 -15.65 0.38 5.60
N ALA A 174 -14.53 1.03 5.96
CA ALA A 174 -13.52 0.40 6.80
C ALA A 174 -14.11 -0.02 8.15
N GLN A 175 -14.94 0.84 8.77
CA GLN A 175 -15.61 0.53 10.01
C GLN A 175 -16.62 -0.62 9.85
N LEU A 176 -17.40 -0.62 8.77
CA LEU A 176 -18.35 -1.70 8.46
C LEU A 176 -17.64 -3.05 8.32
N VAL A 177 -16.53 -3.08 7.58
CA VAL A 177 -15.70 -4.31 7.42
C VAL A 177 -15.20 -4.82 8.77
N LEU A 178 -14.78 -3.93 9.67
CA LEU A 178 -14.34 -4.29 11.02
C LEU A 178 -15.50 -4.82 11.88
N ASP A 179 -16.65 -4.15 11.82
CA ASP A 179 -17.83 -4.51 12.62
C ASP A 179 -18.44 -5.85 12.20
N ASP A 180 -18.45 -6.16 10.92
CA ASP A 180 -18.93 -7.43 10.35
C ASP A 180 -17.97 -8.61 10.61
N ASN A 181 -16.73 -8.34 11.06
CA ASN A 181 -15.68 -9.36 11.23
C ASN A 181 -15.00 -9.27 12.60
N LYS A 182 -15.77 -9.06 13.68
CA LYS A 182 -15.26 -8.94 15.07
C LYS A 182 -14.64 -10.23 15.61
N ASP A 183 -14.98 -11.36 15.03
CA ASP A 183 -14.43 -12.69 15.32
C ASP A 183 -13.03 -12.92 14.73
N LYS A 184 -12.52 -11.96 13.94
CA LYS A 184 -11.25 -12.05 13.20
C LYS A 184 -10.33 -10.89 13.53
N THR A 185 -9.06 -11.08 13.24
CA THR A 185 -8.09 -9.99 13.18
C THR A 185 -8.08 -9.42 11.77
N VAL A 186 -8.68 -8.25 11.59
CA VAL A 186 -8.72 -7.52 10.32
C VAL A 186 -7.85 -6.29 10.43
N VAL A 187 -6.75 -6.23 9.67
CA VAL A 187 -5.89 -5.04 9.58
C VAL A 187 -6.17 -4.35 8.25
N ILE A 188 -6.65 -3.11 8.32
CA ILE A 188 -6.91 -2.26 7.15
C ILE A 188 -5.88 -1.14 7.14
N LEU A 189 -5.10 -1.02 6.07
CA LEU A 189 -4.07 -0.01 5.88
C LEU A 189 -4.45 0.89 4.70
N CYS A 190 -4.37 2.21 4.88
CA CYS A 190 -4.61 3.16 3.80
C CYS A 190 -3.50 4.21 3.76
N SER A 191 -2.79 4.32 2.65
CA SER A 191 -1.80 5.39 2.47
C SER A 191 -2.46 6.67 2.02
N THR A 192 -2.14 7.80 2.64
CA THR A 192 -2.66 9.12 2.27
C THR A 192 -1.77 10.27 2.75
N ASN A 193 -1.96 11.42 2.13
CA ASN A 193 -1.55 12.73 2.65
C ASN A 193 -2.75 13.66 2.86
N ASN A 194 -3.98 13.16 2.72
CA ASN A 194 -5.19 13.94 2.87
C ASN A 194 -5.61 14.01 4.35
N TYR A 195 -5.63 15.21 4.91
CA TYR A 195 -5.98 15.42 6.33
C TYR A 195 -7.40 14.97 6.67
N SER A 196 -8.35 15.06 5.75
CA SER A 196 -9.72 14.59 6.01
C SER A 196 -9.76 13.08 6.35
N LEU A 197 -8.89 12.27 5.74
CA LEU A 197 -8.77 10.85 6.10
C LEU A 197 -7.98 10.65 7.41
N VAL A 198 -6.99 11.50 7.66
CA VAL A 198 -6.14 11.47 8.88
C VAL A 198 -6.94 11.83 10.13
N LYS A 199 -7.79 12.88 10.03
CA LYS A 199 -8.58 13.39 11.15
C LYS A 199 -9.43 12.30 11.81
N GLY A 200 -9.21 12.08 13.10
CA GLY A 200 -9.95 11.09 13.92
C GLY A 200 -9.53 9.62 13.67
N SER A 201 -8.67 9.34 12.70
CA SER A 201 -8.17 7.99 12.42
C SER A 201 -6.97 7.62 13.28
N LYS A 202 -6.68 6.31 13.40
CA LYS A 202 -5.39 5.83 13.91
C LYS A 202 -4.35 6.03 12.82
N CYS A 203 -3.38 6.91 13.04
CA CYS A 203 -2.34 7.23 12.08
C CYS A 203 -1.06 6.46 12.42
N LEU A 204 -0.52 5.73 11.45
CA LEU A 204 0.72 5.00 11.57
C LEU A 204 1.84 5.83 10.92
N ASP A 205 2.77 6.32 11.73
CA ASP A 205 4.00 6.92 11.21
C ASP A 205 4.86 5.85 10.56
N VAL A 206 5.03 5.98 9.26
CA VAL A 206 5.75 4.98 8.45
C VAL A 206 7.22 4.86 8.88
N LYS A 207 7.88 5.92 9.32
CA LYS A 207 9.29 5.90 9.72
C LYS A 207 9.53 5.19 11.05
N THR A 208 8.65 5.42 12.03
CA THR A 208 8.85 4.95 13.41
C THR A 208 7.99 3.76 13.77
N GLY A 209 6.96 3.45 13.00
CA GLY A 209 5.97 2.41 13.32
C GLY A 209 5.04 2.79 14.47
N GLN A 210 5.08 4.03 14.95
CA GLN A 210 4.25 4.48 16.06
C GLN A 210 2.83 4.84 15.58
N VAL A 211 1.84 4.49 16.40
CA VAL A 211 0.45 4.85 16.16
C VAL A 211 0.12 6.12 16.95
N MET A 212 -0.40 7.12 16.25
CA MET A 212 -0.76 8.43 16.77
C MET A 212 -2.12 8.89 16.26
N LYS A 213 -2.61 10.03 16.75
CA LYS A 213 -3.83 10.69 16.26
C LYS A 213 -3.57 12.16 16.06
N PHE A 214 -4.23 12.72 15.06
CA PHE A 214 -4.21 14.16 14.80
C PHE A 214 -5.64 14.70 14.85
N ASP A 215 -5.90 15.55 15.84
CA ASP A 215 -7.22 16.19 16.01
C ASP A 215 -7.27 17.54 15.29
N LYS A 216 -6.10 18.19 15.07
CA LYS A 216 -5.97 19.48 14.40
C LYS A 216 -5.09 19.36 13.18
N TYR A 217 -5.41 20.18 12.17
CA TYR A 217 -4.62 20.25 10.94
C TYR A 217 -3.18 20.70 11.21
N ASP A 218 -3.00 21.69 12.07
CA ASP A 218 -1.68 22.27 12.37
C ASP A 218 -0.74 21.22 12.97
N ASP A 219 -1.23 20.34 13.85
CA ASP A 219 -0.43 19.26 14.44
C ASP A 219 0.03 18.26 13.37
N PHE A 220 -0.84 17.95 12.41
CA PHE A 220 -0.50 17.09 11.28
C PHE A 220 0.48 17.76 10.32
N GLU A 221 0.25 19.05 10.01
CA GLU A 221 1.13 19.81 9.14
C GLU A 221 2.54 19.92 9.74
N ASP A 222 2.65 20.22 11.05
CA ASP A 222 3.92 20.32 11.77
C ASP A 222 4.65 18.98 11.81
N PHE A 223 3.92 17.87 12.00
CA PHE A 223 4.48 16.52 11.91
C PHE A 223 5.10 16.27 10.53
N ILE A 224 4.38 16.54 9.45
CA ILE A 224 4.87 16.35 8.08
C ILE A 224 6.07 17.27 7.79
N LYS A 225 6.02 18.54 8.19
CA LYS A 225 7.12 19.51 8.01
C LYS A 225 8.35 19.14 8.82
N GLY A 226 8.16 18.61 10.03
CA GLY A 226 9.26 18.12 10.88
C GLY A 226 10.04 16.99 10.22
N GLN A 227 9.35 16.05 9.57
CA GLN A 227 10.00 14.98 8.83
C GLN A 227 10.85 15.48 7.64
N TYR A 228 10.46 16.55 6.97
CA TYR A 228 11.25 17.17 5.88
C TYR A 228 12.52 17.87 6.40
N LYS A 229 12.49 18.51 7.56
CA LYS A 229 13.68 19.17 8.14
C LYS A 229 14.78 18.16 8.44
N THR A 230 14.44 17.03 9.04
CA THR A 230 15.39 15.95 9.35
C THR A 230 16.08 15.39 8.09
N LEU A 231 15.44 15.46 6.91
CA LEU A 231 16.05 15.01 5.65
C LEU A 231 17.03 15.99 5.03
N ARG A 232 16.96 17.30 5.37
CA ARG A 232 17.85 18.33 4.84
C ARG A 232 19.12 18.51 5.65
N GLU A 233 19.14 17.95 6.85
CA GLU A 233 20.28 18.03 7.79
C GLU A 233 21.20 16.80 7.69
N VAL A 234 20.88 15.83 6.83
CA VAL A 234 21.69 14.64 6.50
C VAL A 234 22.22 14.78 5.08
#